data_9b515e90cc119a229de7d332b3fb1808
#
_entry.id   9b515e90cc119a229de7d332b3fb1808
#
_cell.length_a   1.000
_cell.length_b   1.000
_cell.length_c   1.000
_cell.angle_alpha   90.00
_cell.angle_beta   90.00
_cell.angle_gamma   90.00
#
_symmetry.space_group_name_H-M   'P 1'
#
loop_
_entity.id
_entity.type
_entity.pdbx_description
1 polymer ?
#
loop_
_entity_poly.entity_id
_entity_poly.type
_entity_poly.pdbx_seq_one_letter_code
_entity_poly.pdbx_strand_id
1 'polypeptide(L)'
;MLPKLVFPRCPSGWGDRNRWVFHLAFVGVCAAIALVLLSGTFGVAQSQKPQPHRKTTSEGAVTRGKYIVESVAMCGQCHTARDPDGNPDRAHWLQGAPVPWAPAKPDSNWPINAPRIGGTPLPASDADMIKLLTTGIWTTDNRLRPPMPQFRMDRGDAEAVVVYLKSLTVQQ
;
A
#
# COMPACT_ATOMS: atom_id res chain seq x y z
N MET A 1 -3.12 -22.86 41.23
CA MET A 1 -2.00 -22.67 42.18
C MET A 1 -0.99 -21.74 41.53
N LEU A 2 -0.94 -20.47 41.99
CA LEU A 2 0.00 -19.47 41.47
C LEU A 2 1.26 -19.47 42.36
N PRO A 3 2.47 -19.40 41.83
CA PRO A 3 3.67 -19.34 42.62
C PRO A 3 3.84 -18.00 43.33
N LYS A 4 4.14 -18.02 44.63
CA LYS A 4 4.43 -16.84 45.43
C LYS A 4 5.80 -16.27 45.03
N LEU A 5 5.77 -15.03 44.52
CA LEU A 5 6.98 -14.25 44.28
C LEU A 5 7.57 -13.81 45.61
N VAL A 6 8.76 -14.32 45.93
CA VAL A 6 9.55 -13.93 47.10
C VAL A 6 10.45 -12.78 46.67
N PHE A 7 10.20 -11.58 47.21
CA PHE A 7 11.09 -10.44 47.01
C PHE A 7 12.25 -10.49 48.02
N PRO A 8 13.49 -10.27 47.57
CA PRO A 8 14.63 -10.19 48.51
C PRO A 8 14.55 -8.92 49.36
N ARG A 9 14.77 -9.08 50.69
CA ARG A 9 14.88 -7.97 51.65
C ARG A 9 16.17 -7.18 51.37
N CYS A 10 16.02 -5.84 51.21
CA CYS A 10 17.18 -4.95 51.23
C CYS A 10 17.93 -4.96 52.56
N PRO A 11 19.26 -5.01 52.55
CA PRO A 11 20.07 -4.90 53.77
C PRO A 11 20.00 -3.47 54.33
N SER A 12 19.56 -3.37 55.58
CA SER A 12 19.57 -2.15 56.37
C SER A 12 20.99 -1.92 56.86
N GLY A 13 21.70 -0.97 56.28
CA GLY A 13 23.03 -0.64 56.76
C GLY A 13 23.87 0.31 55.88
N TRP A 14 23.29 1.40 55.38
CA TRP A 14 24.09 2.45 54.78
C TRP A 14 23.90 3.74 55.61
N GLY A 15 24.99 4.20 56.21
CA GLY A 15 25.00 5.31 57.14
C GLY A 15 24.59 6.64 56.49
N ASP A 16 23.95 7.50 57.30
CA ASP A 16 23.35 8.78 56.97
C ASP A 16 24.27 9.82 56.27
N ARG A 17 25.57 9.59 56.24
CA ARG A 17 26.56 10.51 55.68
C ARG A 17 26.52 10.62 54.15
N ASN A 18 26.03 9.59 53.45
CA ASN A 18 26.02 9.59 51.98
C ASN A 18 24.67 10.00 51.35
N ARG A 19 23.63 10.16 52.17
CA ARG A 19 22.30 10.57 51.66
C ARG A 19 22.30 11.92 50.98
N TRP A 20 23.04 12.89 51.52
CA TRP A 20 23.13 14.24 50.97
C TRP A 20 23.84 14.29 49.61
N VAL A 21 24.87 13.48 49.42
CA VAL A 21 25.61 13.41 48.17
C VAL A 21 24.73 12.82 47.04
N PHE A 22 23.94 11.79 47.36
CA PHE A 22 23.02 11.20 46.39
C PHE A 22 21.86 12.14 46.01
N HIS A 23 21.34 12.90 46.98
CA HIS A 23 20.27 13.87 46.66
C HIS A 23 20.78 14.99 45.77
N LEU A 24 21.98 15.51 46.00
CA LEU A 24 22.56 16.58 45.15
C LEU A 24 22.88 16.04 43.75
N ALA A 25 23.40 14.79 43.64
CA ALA A 25 23.65 14.16 42.33
C ALA A 25 22.34 13.87 41.57
N PHE A 26 21.29 13.44 42.25
CA PHE A 26 20.00 13.14 41.63
C PHE A 26 19.28 14.41 41.16
N VAL A 27 19.31 15.49 41.92
CA VAL A 27 18.76 16.78 41.52
C VAL A 27 19.50 17.36 40.33
N GLY A 28 20.84 17.24 40.29
CA GLY A 28 21.66 17.68 39.14
C GLY A 28 21.35 16.92 37.86
N VAL A 29 21.18 15.61 37.91
CA VAL A 29 20.83 14.77 36.76
C VAL A 29 19.42 15.06 36.26
N CYS A 30 18.44 15.22 37.18
CA CYS A 30 17.08 15.58 36.79
C CYS A 30 16.99 16.98 36.15
N ALA A 31 17.77 17.95 36.65
CA ALA A 31 17.82 19.29 36.06
C ALA A 31 18.45 19.28 34.65
N ALA A 32 19.50 18.49 34.44
CA ALA A 32 20.12 18.32 33.14
C ALA A 32 19.17 17.65 32.12
N ILE A 33 18.43 16.62 32.52
CA ILE A 33 17.43 15.94 31.69
C ILE A 33 16.27 16.89 31.34
N ALA A 34 15.81 17.69 32.31
CA ALA A 34 14.77 18.69 32.08
C ALA A 34 15.22 19.77 31.07
N LEU A 35 16.46 20.23 31.13
CA LEU A 35 17.02 21.19 30.17
C LEU A 35 17.11 20.61 28.76
N VAL A 36 17.49 19.33 28.61
CA VAL A 36 17.55 18.65 27.32
C VAL A 36 16.16 18.42 26.74
N LEU A 37 15.15 18.14 27.57
CA LEU A 37 13.78 17.97 27.12
C LEU A 37 13.09 19.30 26.74
N LEU A 38 13.48 20.42 27.36
CA LEU A 38 12.98 21.75 27.00
C LEU A 38 13.62 22.32 25.72
N SER A 39 14.82 21.90 25.36
CA SER A 39 15.47 22.29 24.10
C SER A 39 15.09 21.43 22.90
N GLY A 40 14.40 20.30 23.10
CA GLY A 40 14.04 19.34 22.06
C GLY A 40 12.73 19.58 21.33
N THR A 41 11.95 20.63 21.64
CA THR A 41 10.59 20.81 21.09
C THR A 41 10.48 21.85 19.98
N PHE A 42 11.58 22.25 19.34
CA PHE A 42 11.48 22.86 18.01
C PHE A 42 11.55 21.76 16.95
N GLY A 43 10.62 20.80 17.00
CA GLY A 43 10.25 20.00 15.85
C GLY A 43 9.73 20.95 14.79
N VAL A 44 10.61 21.31 13.84
CA VAL A 44 10.20 21.96 12.60
C VAL A 44 9.21 20.98 11.97
N ALA A 45 7.91 21.27 12.10
CA ALA A 45 6.89 20.67 11.26
C ALA A 45 7.30 21.04 9.82
N GLN A 46 8.06 20.17 9.17
CA GLN A 46 8.30 20.28 7.75
C GLN A 46 6.93 20.08 7.10
N SER A 47 6.26 21.21 6.84
CA SER A 47 5.14 21.24 5.92
C SER A 47 5.68 20.64 4.62
N GLN A 48 5.38 19.36 4.38
CA GLN A 48 5.65 18.72 3.10
C GLN A 48 4.85 19.49 2.07
N LYS A 49 5.51 20.48 1.46
CA LYS A 49 4.99 21.16 0.29
C LYS A 49 4.58 20.05 -0.69
N PRO A 50 3.35 20.09 -1.23
CA PRO A 50 2.94 19.10 -2.23
C PRO A 50 4.03 19.04 -3.29
N GLN A 51 4.68 17.91 -3.45
CA GLN A 51 5.69 17.78 -4.50
C GLN A 51 4.98 17.99 -5.83
N PRO A 52 5.42 18.91 -6.67
CA PRO A 52 4.87 19.04 -8.00
C PRO A 52 5.02 17.67 -8.67
N HIS A 53 3.92 17.16 -9.23
CA HIS A 53 3.92 15.90 -9.97
C HIS A 53 5.09 15.96 -10.95
N ARG A 54 6.17 15.22 -10.65
CA ARG A 54 7.32 15.11 -11.53
C ARG A 54 6.76 14.61 -12.85
N LYS A 55 6.86 15.38 -13.93
CA LYS A 55 6.55 14.90 -15.28
C LYS A 55 7.40 13.67 -15.50
N THR A 56 6.81 12.51 -15.26
CA THR A 56 7.48 11.23 -15.44
C THR A 56 7.74 11.08 -16.93
N THR A 57 8.97 10.77 -17.33
CA THR A 57 9.27 10.39 -18.71
C THR A 57 8.37 9.21 -19.09
N SER A 58 8.07 9.03 -20.37
CA SER A 58 7.23 7.90 -20.83
C SER A 58 7.74 6.54 -20.28
N GLU A 59 9.04 6.36 -20.24
CA GLU A 59 9.71 5.16 -19.69
C GLU A 59 9.48 5.02 -18.17
N GLY A 60 9.59 6.11 -17.42
CA GLY A 60 9.30 6.12 -15.98
C GLY A 60 7.82 5.82 -15.68
N ALA A 61 6.89 6.29 -16.55
CA ALA A 61 5.48 5.96 -16.43
C ALA A 61 5.23 4.47 -16.70
N VAL A 62 5.82 3.88 -17.73
CA VAL A 62 5.73 2.44 -18.00
C VAL A 62 6.25 1.62 -16.82
N THR A 63 7.42 1.98 -16.28
CA THR A 63 8.03 1.27 -15.13
C THR A 63 7.13 1.37 -13.89
N ARG A 64 6.60 2.54 -13.59
CA ARG A 64 5.67 2.75 -12.46
C ARG A 64 4.37 1.97 -12.65
N GLY A 65 3.78 2.04 -13.85
CA GLY A 65 2.55 1.31 -14.19
C GLY A 65 2.74 -0.19 -14.10
N LYS A 66 3.87 -0.71 -14.61
CA LYS A 66 4.23 -2.12 -14.48
C LYS A 66 4.25 -2.57 -13.02
N TYR A 67 4.95 -1.83 -12.16
CA TYR A 67 5.01 -2.14 -10.74
C TYR A 67 3.62 -2.19 -10.10
N ILE A 68 2.77 -1.21 -10.41
CA ILE A 68 1.41 -1.19 -9.86
C ILE A 68 0.60 -2.39 -10.34
N VAL A 69 0.60 -2.66 -11.64
CA VAL A 69 -0.21 -3.73 -12.25
C VAL A 69 0.25 -5.11 -11.82
N GLU A 70 1.57 -5.35 -11.74
CA GLU A 70 2.10 -6.67 -11.47
C GLU A 70 2.27 -6.97 -9.98
N SER A 71 2.60 -5.96 -9.15
CA SER A 71 3.00 -6.18 -7.76
C SER A 71 2.04 -5.60 -6.73
N VAL A 72 1.34 -4.52 -7.03
CA VAL A 72 0.46 -3.84 -6.06
C VAL A 72 -0.99 -4.24 -6.27
N ALA A 73 -1.54 -3.96 -7.45
CA ALA A 73 -2.93 -4.24 -7.79
C ALA A 73 -3.14 -5.67 -8.28
N MET A 74 -2.06 -6.37 -8.67
CA MET A 74 -2.03 -7.77 -9.13
C MET A 74 -3.10 -8.09 -10.19
N CYS A 75 -3.26 -7.22 -11.17
CA CYS A 75 -4.31 -7.29 -12.20
C CYS A 75 -4.29 -8.63 -12.94
N GLY A 76 -3.10 -9.20 -13.14
CA GLY A 76 -2.90 -10.49 -13.82
C GLY A 76 -3.54 -11.66 -13.10
N GLN A 77 -3.86 -11.58 -11.81
CA GLN A 77 -4.51 -12.67 -11.10
C GLN A 77 -5.92 -12.99 -11.62
N CYS A 78 -6.61 -11.97 -12.16
CA CYS A 78 -7.93 -12.10 -12.73
C CYS A 78 -7.94 -11.96 -14.25
N HIS A 79 -7.08 -11.08 -14.79
CA HIS A 79 -7.10 -10.71 -16.21
C HIS A 79 -6.15 -11.52 -17.09
N THR A 80 -5.56 -12.60 -16.55
CA THR A 80 -4.68 -13.51 -17.28
C THR A 80 -5.13 -14.96 -17.07
N ALA A 81 -5.21 -15.72 -18.12
CA ALA A 81 -5.49 -17.16 -18.04
C ALA A 81 -4.42 -17.88 -17.20
N ARG A 82 -4.77 -19.04 -16.66
CA ARG A 82 -3.84 -19.87 -15.90
C ARG A 82 -3.16 -20.87 -16.83
N ASP A 83 -1.86 -21.08 -16.58
CA ASP A 83 -1.12 -22.19 -17.14
C ASP A 83 -1.51 -23.53 -16.44
N PRO A 84 -1.02 -24.69 -16.90
CA PRO A 84 -1.31 -25.98 -16.27
C PRO A 84 -0.87 -26.08 -14.81
N ASP A 85 0.10 -25.29 -14.39
CA ASP A 85 0.61 -25.26 -13.01
C ASP A 85 -0.18 -24.31 -12.12
N GLY A 86 -1.19 -23.61 -12.68
CA GLY A 86 -2.07 -22.68 -11.96
C GLY A 86 -1.54 -21.27 -11.83
N ASN A 87 -0.39 -20.94 -12.46
CA ASN A 87 0.16 -19.58 -12.46
C ASN A 87 -0.47 -18.73 -13.59
N PRO A 88 -0.45 -17.39 -13.48
CA PRO A 88 -0.84 -16.53 -14.60
C PRO A 88 0.07 -16.77 -15.82
N ASP A 89 -0.52 -17.15 -16.94
CA ASP A 89 0.19 -17.39 -18.19
C ASP A 89 0.81 -16.10 -18.75
N ARG A 90 2.13 -16.01 -18.69
CA ARG A 90 2.87 -14.83 -19.15
C ARG A 90 2.86 -14.64 -20.67
N ALA A 91 2.61 -15.70 -21.43
CA ALA A 91 2.46 -15.60 -22.88
C ALA A 91 1.16 -14.86 -23.26
N HIS A 92 0.13 -14.97 -22.45
CA HIS A 92 -1.17 -14.34 -22.64
C HIS A 92 -1.46 -13.28 -21.56
N TRP A 93 -0.43 -12.55 -21.15
CA TRP A 93 -0.50 -11.57 -20.07
C TRP A 93 -1.57 -10.51 -20.29
N LEU A 94 -2.53 -10.42 -19.35
CA LEU A 94 -3.64 -9.46 -19.35
C LEU A 94 -4.60 -9.55 -20.56
N GLN A 95 -4.66 -10.72 -21.22
CA GLN A 95 -5.53 -10.93 -22.36
C GLN A 95 -6.97 -11.35 -21.98
N GLY A 96 -7.31 -11.31 -20.71
CA GLY A 96 -8.60 -11.75 -20.18
C GLY A 96 -8.59 -13.22 -19.78
N ALA A 97 -9.51 -13.60 -18.90
CA ALA A 97 -9.63 -14.96 -18.40
C ALA A 97 -11.00 -15.23 -17.76
N PRO A 98 -11.40 -16.49 -17.59
CA PRO A 98 -12.46 -16.84 -16.66
C PRO A 98 -12.10 -16.38 -15.25
N VAL A 99 -13.08 -15.83 -14.51
CA VAL A 99 -12.87 -15.43 -13.11
C VAL A 99 -12.69 -16.69 -12.26
N PRO A 100 -11.54 -16.86 -11.55
CA PRO A 100 -11.20 -18.11 -10.88
C PRO A 100 -11.91 -18.33 -9.54
N TRP A 101 -12.81 -17.42 -9.14
CA TRP A 101 -13.54 -17.48 -7.87
C TRP A 101 -15.04 -17.41 -8.09
N ALA A 102 -15.78 -18.10 -7.23
CA ALA A 102 -17.23 -18.01 -7.12
C ALA A 102 -17.61 -17.22 -5.86
N PRO A 103 -18.75 -16.52 -5.86
CA PRO A 103 -19.25 -15.85 -4.67
C PRO A 103 -19.67 -16.90 -3.61
N ALA A 104 -19.54 -16.55 -2.33
CA ALA A 104 -19.93 -17.43 -1.22
C ALA A 104 -21.44 -17.73 -1.19
N LYS A 105 -22.24 -16.85 -1.79
CA LYS A 105 -23.67 -17.04 -2.02
C LYS A 105 -23.95 -16.88 -3.51
N PRO A 106 -24.88 -17.67 -4.09
CA PRO A 106 -25.24 -17.51 -5.49
C PRO A 106 -25.61 -16.06 -5.83
N ASP A 107 -24.97 -15.52 -6.88
CA ASP A 107 -25.22 -14.17 -7.40
C ASP A 107 -25.26 -14.24 -8.94
N SER A 108 -26.42 -14.00 -9.52
CA SER A 108 -26.60 -14.00 -10.98
C SER A 108 -25.84 -12.87 -11.68
N ASN A 109 -25.44 -11.84 -10.94
CA ASN A 109 -24.65 -10.71 -11.46
C ASN A 109 -23.14 -10.93 -11.33
N TRP A 110 -22.69 -12.06 -10.79
CA TRP A 110 -21.26 -12.36 -10.66
C TRP A 110 -20.63 -12.50 -12.06
N PRO A 111 -19.55 -11.77 -12.36
CA PRO A 111 -18.90 -11.87 -13.66
C PRO A 111 -18.21 -13.24 -13.79
N ILE A 112 -18.44 -13.91 -14.91
CA ILE A 112 -17.79 -15.20 -15.22
C ILE A 112 -16.45 -15.00 -15.95
N ASN A 113 -16.23 -13.83 -16.57
CA ASN A 113 -14.99 -13.50 -17.27
C ASN A 113 -14.48 -12.12 -16.89
N ALA A 114 -13.17 -12.01 -16.71
CA ALA A 114 -12.44 -10.74 -16.66
C ALA A 114 -12.02 -10.37 -18.09
N PRO A 115 -12.27 -9.13 -18.54
CA PRO A 115 -11.95 -8.72 -19.91
C PRO A 115 -10.44 -8.58 -20.12
N ARG A 116 -10.03 -8.56 -21.39
CA ARG A 116 -8.68 -8.13 -21.77
C ARG A 116 -8.47 -6.68 -21.37
N ILE A 117 -7.32 -6.39 -20.75
CA ILE A 117 -6.90 -5.05 -20.37
C ILE A 117 -5.49 -4.70 -20.88
N GLY A 118 -4.75 -5.66 -21.41
CA GLY A 118 -3.42 -5.44 -21.98
C GLY A 118 -3.46 -5.16 -23.49
N GLY A 119 -2.62 -4.25 -23.95
CA GLY A 119 -2.51 -3.84 -25.35
C GLY A 119 -3.58 -2.83 -25.79
N THR A 120 -3.51 -2.41 -27.04
CA THR A 120 -4.47 -1.48 -27.64
C THR A 120 -5.42 -2.19 -28.60
N PRO A 121 -6.69 -1.75 -28.72
CA PRO A 121 -7.35 -0.74 -27.88
C PRO A 121 -7.64 -1.25 -26.46
N LEU A 122 -7.67 -0.35 -25.49
CA LEU A 122 -8.15 -0.66 -24.13
C LEU A 122 -9.68 -0.86 -24.14
N PRO A 123 -10.26 -1.43 -23.06
CA PRO A 123 -11.72 -1.61 -22.94
C PRO A 123 -12.53 -0.31 -22.96
N ALA A 124 -11.89 0.81 -22.66
CA ALA A 124 -12.49 2.14 -22.66
C ALA A 124 -11.43 3.20 -23.02
N SER A 125 -11.86 4.49 -23.12
CA SER A 125 -10.92 5.59 -23.31
C SER A 125 -9.93 5.72 -22.16
N ASP A 126 -8.77 6.35 -22.42
CA ASP A 126 -7.78 6.62 -21.37
C ASP A 126 -8.41 7.37 -20.18
N ALA A 127 -9.27 8.35 -20.46
CA ALA A 127 -9.95 9.13 -19.43
C ALA A 127 -10.89 8.28 -18.57
N ASP A 128 -11.63 7.37 -19.19
CA ASP A 128 -12.54 6.45 -18.48
C ASP A 128 -11.76 5.42 -17.68
N MET A 129 -10.65 4.90 -18.21
CA MET A 129 -9.78 4.01 -17.46
C MET A 129 -9.17 4.70 -16.24
N ILE A 130 -8.73 5.96 -16.38
CA ILE A 130 -8.25 6.76 -15.25
C ILE A 130 -9.38 7.01 -14.25
N LYS A 131 -10.59 7.40 -14.70
CA LYS A 131 -11.77 7.56 -13.85
C LYS A 131 -12.05 6.28 -13.06
N LEU A 132 -12.05 5.13 -13.74
CA LEU A 132 -12.25 3.83 -13.13
C LEU A 132 -11.25 3.54 -12.01
N LEU A 133 -9.96 3.72 -12.28
CA LEU A 133 -8.88 3.42 -11.33
C LEU A 133 -8.82 4.39 -10.15
N THR A 134 -9.28 5.62 -10.33
CA THR A 134 -9.29 6.64 -9.26
C THR A 134 -10.58 6.63 -8.45
N THR A 135 -11.72 6.22 -9.02
CA THR A 135 -13.03 6.32 -8.37
C THR A 135 -13.77 4.99 -8.20
N GLY A 136 -13.36 3.95 -8.90
CA GLY A 136 -14.08 2.67 -8.97
C GLY A 136 -15.41 2.75 -9.76
N ILE A 137 -15.61 3.81 -10.55
CA ILE A 137 -16.83 4.04 -11.34
C ILE A 137 -16.54 3.80 -12.81
N TRP A 138 -17.34 2.96 -13.46
CA TRP A 138 -17.25 2.67 -14.89
C TRP A 138 -17.93 3.75 -15.76
N THR A 139 -17.81 3.64 -17.06
CA THR A 139 -18.35 4.60 -18.06
C THR A 139 -19.86 4.87 -17.92
N THR A 140 -20.61 3.89 -17.46
CA THR A 140 -22.06 3.95 -17.24
C THR A 140 -22.45 4.46 -15.86
N ASP A 141 -21.52 5.09 -15.14
CA ASP A 141 -21.66 5.56 -13.76
C ASP A 141 -21.98 4.47 -12.73
N ASN A 142 -21.90 3.22 -13.14
CA ASN A 142 -22.02 2.07 -12.25
C ASN A 142 -20.70 1.77 -11.56
N ARG A 143 -20.77 1.32 -10.31
CA ARG A 143 -19.60 0.82 -9.59
C ARG A 143 -19.13 -0.48 -10.22
N LEU A 144 -17.82 -0.70 -10.19
CA LEU A 144 -17.26 -2.00 -10.53
C LEU A 144 -17.86 -3.08 -9.63
N ARG A 145 -18.21 -4.20 -10.26
CA ARG A 145 -18.75 -5.36 -9.54
C ARG A 145 -17.63 -6.23 -8.96
N PRO A 146 -17.82 -6.80 -7.77
CA PRO A 146 -16.93 -7.84 -7.28
C PRO A 146 -16.79 -8.98 -8.33
N PRO A 147 -15.66 -9.66 -8.41
CA PRO A 147 -14.48 -9.54 -7.52
C PRO A 147 -13.51 -8.40 -7.88
N MET A 148 -13.78 -7.61 -8.94
CA MET A 148 -12.91 -6.48 -9.28
C MET A 148 -12.91 -5.45 -8.15
N PRO A 149 -11.75 -5.12 -7.55
CA PRO A 149 -11.66 -4.13 -6.49
C PRO A 149 -12.04 -2.72 -6.99
N GLN A 150 -12.67 -1.94 -6.13
CA GLN A 150 -12.90 -0.51 -6.40
C GLN A 150 -11.65 0.27 -6.01
N PHE A 151 -10.74 0.44 -6.95
CA PHE A 151 -9.50 1.17 -6.72
C PHE A 151 -9.75 2.64 -6.37
N ARG A 152 -8.80 3.22 -5.66
CA ARG A 152 -8.73 4.64 -5.28
C ARG A 152 -7.28 5.11 -5.48
N MET A 153 -6.76 4.87 -6.67
CA MET A 153 -5.40 5.27 -7.02
C MET A 153 -5.26 6.79 -7.07
N ASP A 154 -4.07 7.30 -6.80
CA ASP A 154 -3.72 8.65 -7.21
C ASP A 154 -3.80 8.77 -8.73
N ARG A 155 -4.11 9.99 -9.23
CA ARG A 155 -4.27 10.23 -10.67
C ARG A 155 -3.00 9.87 -11.45
N GLY A 156 -1.83 10.22 -10.93
CA GLY A 156 -0.55 9.92 -11.58
C GLY A 156 -0.26 8.42 -11.67
N ASP A 157 -0.66 7.66 -10.65
CA ASP A 157 -0.56 6.20 -10.64
C ASP A 157 -1.54 5.57 -11.66
N ALA A 158 -2.77 6.07 -11.73
CA ALA A 158 -3.75 5.61 -12.72
C ALA A 158 -3.29 5.90 -14.15
N GLU A 159 -2.72 7.08 -14.41
CA GLU A 159 -2.11 7.44 -15.70
C GLU A 159 -0.95 6.50 -16.05
N ALA A 160 -0.07 6.20 -15.10
CA ALA A 160 1.04 5.28 -15.29
C ALA A 160 0.56 3.86 -15.61
N VAL A 161 -0.49 3.38 -14.94
CA VAL A 161 -1.15 2.10 -15.24
C VAL A 161 -1.65 2.08 -16.67
N VAL A 162 -2.38 3.10 -17.13
CA VAL A 162 -2.90 3.20 -18.50
C VAL A 162 -1.77 3.16 -19.52
N VAL A 163 -0.69 3.92 -19.28
CA VAL A 163 0.50 3.92 -20.15
C VAL A 163 1.14 2.53 -20.24
N TYR A 164 1.31 1.84 -19.11
CA TYR A 164 1.84 0.48 -19.11
C TYR A 164 0.92 -0.50 -19.86
N LEU A 165 -0.38 -0.49 -19.59
CA LEU A 165 -1.32 -1.40 -20.26
C LEU A 165 -1.28 -1.24 -21.79
N LYS A 166 -1.17 0.01 -22.28
CA LYS A 166 -1.05 0.30 -23.72
C LYS A 166 0.29 -0.10 -24.30
N SER A 167 1.35 -0.15 -23.52
CA SER A 167 2.69 -0.57 -23.99
C SER A 167 2.82 -2.07 -24.23
N LEU A 168 1.84 -2.86 -23.75
CA LEU A 168 1.87 -4.31 -23.94
C LEU A 168 1.49 -4.67 -25.38
N THR A 169 2.20 -5.64 -25.94
CA THR A 169 1.88 -6.20 -27.27
C THR A 169 0.75 -7.20 -27.12
N VAL A 170 -0.27 -7.07 -27.97
CA VAL A 170 -1.33 -8.09 -28.07
C VAL A 170 -0.73 -9.30 -28.79
N GLN A 171 -0.61 -10.41 -28.08
CA GLN A 171 -0.28 -11.70 -28.69
C GLN A 171 -1.54 -12.15 -29.47
N GLN A 172 -1.40 -12.30 -30.78
CA GLN A 172 -2.45 -12.84 -31.68
C GLN A 172 -2.34 -14.36 -31.75
#